data_5c6aa122e494144f84566386166861f1
#
_entry.id   5c6aa122e494144f84566386166861f1
#
_cell.length_a   1.000
_cell.length_b   1.000
_cell.length_c   1.000
_cell.angle_alpha   90.00
_cell.angle_beta   90.00
_cell.angle_gamma   90.00
#
_symmetry.space_group_name_H-M   'P 1'
#
loop_
_entity.id
_entity.type
_entity.pdbx_description
1 polymer ?
#
loop_
_entity_poly.entity_id
_entity_poly.type
_entity_poly.pdbx_seq_one_letter_code
_entity_poly.pdbx_strand_id
1 'polypeptide(L)'
;MFAPEDILYEDNHLLIVNKRCGDLVQPDPSGGDALERQIKEFIRRRDAKPGEVFLGVVHRIDRPVSGAVIFAKTSKALARLNEMIRRGEIKKTYWALTESRPDPEEGELCHYILRNEKTNRSRALDAPRGDAKLAKLRYRTLGASARYTVVEVDLLPGRPRQLP
;
A
#
# COMPACT_ATOMS: atom_id res chain seq x y z
N MET A 1 15.54 1.73 -7.75
CA MET A 1 16.01 0.38 -8.17
C MET A 1 16.06 -0.49 -6.93
N PHE A 2 15.48 -1.69 -7.00
CA PHE A 2 15.46 -2.68 -5.92
C PHE A 2 16.88 -3.17 -5.59
N ALA A 3 17.15 -3.34 -4.31
CA ALA A 3 18.39 -3.88 -3.79
C ALA A 3 18.11 -4.94 -2.70
N PRO A 4 19.00 -5.92 -2.48
CA PRO A 4 18.78 -6.97 -1.47
C PRO A 4 18.49 -6.44 -0.05
N GLU A 5 19.09 -5.31 0.31
CA GLU A 5 18.88 -4.64 1.59
C GLU A 5 17.46 -4.05 1.77
N ASP A 6 16.69 -3.94 0.69
CA ASP A 6 15.28 -3.56 0.77
C ASP A 6 14.37 -4.71 1.26
N ILE A 7 14.89 -5.94 1.36
CA ILE A 7 14.15 -7.10 1.87
C ILE A 7 14.01 -6.99 3.38
N LEU A 8 12.77 -6.84 3.84
CA LEU A 8 12.43 -6.80 5.28
C LEU A 8 12.20 -8.19 5.86
N TYR A 9 11.67 -9.10 5.04
CA TYR A 9 11.40 -10.49 5.42
C TYR A 9 11.31 -11.37 4.18
N GLU A 10 11.82 -12.58 4.25
CA GLU A 10 11.66 -13.60 3.22
C GLU A 10 11.58 -15.00 3.82
N ASP A 11 10.63 -15.79 3.33
CA ASP A 11 10.55 -17.23 3.55
C ASP A 11 10.19 -17.98 2.24
N ASN A 12 9.75 -19.23 2.34
CA ASN A 12 9.35 -20.02 1.18
C ASN A 12 8.05 -19.54 0.50
N HIS A 13 7.26 -18.71 1.17
CA HIS A 13 5.92 -18.32 0.76
C HIS A 13 5.77 -16.80 0.57
N LEU A 14 6.50 -16.03 1.34
CA LEU A 14 6.37 -14.57 1.44
C LEU A 14 7.69 -13.88 1.14
N LEU A 15 7.57 -12.69 0.58
CA LEU A 15 8.63 -11.70 0.49
C LEU A 15 8.04 -10.34 0.86
N ILE A 16 8.60 -9.67 1.85
CA ILE A 16 8.22 -8.31 2.25
C ILE A 16 9.38 -7.37 1.94
N VAL A 17 9.09 -6.31 1.22
CA VAL A 17 10.10 -5.38 0.72
C VAL A 17 9.76 -3.96 1.16
N ASN A 18 10.78 -3.21 1.55
CA ASN A 18 10.68 -1.78 1.78
C ASN A 18 10.71 -1.04 0.43
N LYS A 19 9.53 -0.75 -0.12
CA LYS A 19 9.41 0.02 -1.36
C LYS A 19 9.87 1.45 -1.14
N ARG A 20 10.75 1.94 -1.98
CA ARG A 20 11.21 3.33 -1.97
C ARG A 20 10.18 4.26 -2.60
N CYS A 21 10.19 5.52 -2.20
CA CYS A 21 9.44 6.58 -2.88
C CYS A 21 9.86 6.65 -4.36
N GLY A 22 8.90 6.80 -5.26
CA GLY A 22 9.14 6.85 -6.70
C GLY A 22 9.03 5.51 -7.44
N ASP A 23 9.17 4.36 -6.74
CA ASP A 23 9.04 3.05 -7.35
C ASP A 23 7.57 2.68 -7.60
N LEU A 24 7.33 2.00 -8.73
CA LEU A 24 6.05 1.35 -9.03
C LEU A 24 6.06 -0.07 -8.48
N VAL A 25 4.97 -0.51 -7.85
CA VAL A 25 4.85 -1.91 -7.38
C VAL A 25 4.63 -2.86 -8.55
N GLN A 26 3.75 -2.49 -9.48
CA GLN A 26 3.41 -3.24 -10.69
C GLN A 26 3.54 -2.36 -11.93
N PRO A 27 3.78 -2.94 -13.12
CA PRO A 27 3.77 -2.20 -14.36
C PRO A 27 2.45 -1.43 -14.54
N ASP A 28 2.56 -0.22 -15.03
CA ASP A 28 1.43 0.62 -15.41
C ASP A 28 1.65 1.16 -16.84
N PRO A 29 0.66 1.85 -17.43
CA PRO A 29 0.78 2.41 -18.77
C PRO A 29 1.92 3.43 -18.95
N SER A 30 2.49 3.96 -17.87
CA SER A 30 3.64 4.89 -17.94
C SER A 30 4.95 4.20 -18.30
N GLY A 31 4.98 2.85 -18.34
CA GLY A 31 6.11 2.05 -18.83
C GLY A 31 7.31 1.96 -17.90
N GLY A 32 7.17 2.38 -16.64
CA GLY A 32 8.25 2.29 -15.65
C GLY A 32 8.63 0.85 -15.29
N ASP A 33 9.91 0.64 -14.92
CA ASP A 33 10.39 -0.65 -14.42
C ASP A 33 9.83 -0.91 -13.02
N ALA A 34 8.88 -1.84 -12.93
CA ALA A 34 8.15 -2.11 -11.70
C ALA A 34 8.97 -2.99 -10.74
N LEU A 35 8.79 -2.75 -9.44
CA LEU A 35 9.42 -3.48 -8.35
C LEU A 35 9.20 -5.00 -8.47
N GLU A 36 8.00 -5.44 -8.84
CA GLU A 36 7.68 -6.83 -9.10
C GLU A 36 8.65 -7.47 -10.11
N ARG A 37 8.93 -6.78 -11.23
CA ARG A 37 9.84 -7.28 -12.29
C ARG A 37 11.27 -7.34 -11.78
N GLN A 38 11.73 -6.30 -11.09
CA GLN A 38 13.08 -6.24 -10.53
C GLN A 38 13.30 -7.37 -9.52
N ILE A 39 12.32 -7.63 -8.65
CA ILE A 39 12.39 -8.71 -7.66
C ILE A 39 12.38 -10.09 -8.33
N LYS A 40 11.55 -10.32 -9.35
CA LYS A 40 11.55 -11.58 -10.11
C LYS A 40 12.92 -11.86 -10.73
N GLU A 41 13.51 -10.84 -11.33
CA GLU A 41 14.85 -10.99 -11.94
C GLU A 41 15.92 -11.23 -10.87
N PHE A 42 15.86 -10.56 -9.74
CA PHE A 42 16.74 -10.79 -8.60
C PHE A 42 16.65 -12.25 -8.10
N ILE A 43 15.43 -12.75 -7.84
CA ILE A 43 15.22 -14.13 -7.39
C ILE A 43 15.71 -15.12 -8.45
N ARG A 44 15.43 -14.88 -9.74
CA ARG A 44 15.88 -15.74 -10.84
C ARG A 44 17.40 -15.89 -10.85
N ARG A 45 18.12 -14.79 -10.70
CA ARG A 45 19.61 -14.79 -10.68
C ARG A 45 20.15 -15.43 -9.41
N ARG A 46 19.65 -15.02 -8.25
CA ARG A 46 20.12 -15.49 -6.95
C ARG A 46 19.97 -17.03 -6.80
N ASP A 47 18.80 -17.54 -7.20
CA ASP A 47 18.44 -18.94 -7.01
C ASP A 47 18.73 -19.80 -8.26
N ALA A 48 19.44 -19.24 -9.27
CA ALA A 48 19.79 -19.88 -10.53
C ALA A 48 18.57 -20.60 -11.22
N LYS A 49 17.38 -19.99 -11.16
CA LYS A 49 16.17 -20.60 -11.70
C LYS A 49 16.16 -20.57 -13.23
N PRO A 50 15.95 -21.72 -13.91
CA PRO A 50 16.02 -21.80 -15.38
C PRO A 50 14.80 -21.19 -16.08
N GLY A 51 13.70 -20.92 -15.34
CA GLY A 51 12.43 -20.42 -15.89
C GLY A 51 11.93 -19.15 -15.22
N GLU A 52 10.68 -18.84 -15.49
CA GLU A 52 10.01 -17.69 -14.88
C GLU A 52 9.80 -17.89 -13.37
N VAL A 53 10.03 -16.81 -12.62
CA VAL A 53 9.77 -16.76 -11.19
C VAL A 53 8.35 -16.29 -10.95
N PHE A 54 7.56 -17.10 -10.25
CA PHE A 54 6.28 -16.63 -9.75
C PHE A 54 6.48 -15.64 -8.61
N LEU A 55 5.86 -14.45 -8.72
CA LEU A 55 5.80 -13.47 -7.66
C LEU A 55 4.43 -12.75 -7.77
N GLY A 56 3.55 -13.03 -6.83
CA GLY A 56 2.21 -12.46 -6.79
C GLY A 56 2.18 -11.18 -5.96
N VAL A 57 1.63 -10.10 -6.52
CA VAL A 57 1.43 -8.84 -5.80
C VAL A 57 0.19 -8.93 -4.94
N VAL A 58 0.34 -8.86 -3.62
CA VAL A 58 -0.75 -8.98 -2.65
C VAL A 58 -1.50 -7.66 -2.48
N HIS A 59 -0.76 -6.56 -2.40
CA HIS A 59 -1.29 -5.20 -2.34
C HIS A 59 -0.32 -4.21 -2.94
N ARG A 60 -0.78 -2.99 -3.12
CA ARG A 60 0.03 -1.89 -3.65
C ARG A 60 -0.06 -0.68 -2.73
N ILE A 61 1.00 0.10 -2.71
CA ILE A 61 1.03 1.47 -2.22
C ILE A 61 1.38 2.38 -3.39
N ASP A 62 0.93 3.61 -3.35
CA ASP A 62 1.08 4.55 -4.46
C ASP A 62 2.55 4.92 -4.71
N ARG A 63 2.86 5.39 -5.91
CA ARG A 63 4.23 5.68 -6.35
C ARG A 63 5.00 6.61 -5.40
N PRO A 64 4.43 7.73 -4.91
CA PRO A 64 5.13 8.63 -3.99
C PRO A 64 5.23 8.10 -2.55
N VAL A 65 4.58 6.97 -2.23
CA VAL A 65 4.58 6.39 -0.88
C VAL A 65 5.71 5.36 -0.77
N SER A 66 6.46 5.40 0.32
CA SER A 66 7.43 4.37 0.71
C SER A 66 6.85 3.47 1.81
N GLY A 67 7.42 2.28 1.98
CA GLY A 67 7.05 1.36 3.06
C GLY A 67 6.90 -0.09 2.62
N ALA A 68 6.41 -0.92 3.54
CA ALA A 68 6.32 -2.36 3.37
C ALA A 68 5.30 -2.78 2.30
N VAL A 69 5.76 -3.60 1.35
CA VAL A 69 4.93 -4.24 0.33
C VAL A 69 5.11 -5.75 0.41
N ILE A 70 3.98 -6.47 0.47
CA ILE A 70 3.95 -7.92 0.58
C ILE A 70 3.80 -8.53 -0.81
N PHE A 71 4.68 -9.47 -1.13
CA PHE A 71 4.61 -10.34 -2.30
C PHE A 71 4.44 -11.79 -1.86
N ALA A 72 3.70 -12.57 -2.65
CA ALA A 72 3.56 -14.01 -2.46
C ALA A 72 4.50 -14.75 -3.43
N LYS A 73 5.31 -15.67 -2.91
CA LYS A 73 6.22 -16.50 -3.72
C LYS A 73 5.53 -17.74 -4.30
N THR A 74 4.27 -17.99 -3.92
CA THR A 74 3.45 -19.09 -4.44
C THR A 74 2.01 -18.64 -4.69
N SER A 75 1.32 -19.26 -5.64
CA SER A 75 -0.10 -19.00 -5.92
C SER A 75 -1.00 -19.30 -4.72
N LYS A 76 -0.67 -20.35 -3.96
CA LYS A 76 -1.40 -20.70 -2.73
C LYS A 76 -1.28 -19.63 -1.65
N ALA A 77 -0.07 -19.07 -1.46
CA ALA A 77 0.14 -17.95 -0.53
C ALA A 77 -0.61 -16.70 -1.00
N LEU A 78 -0.57 -16.39 -2.32
CA LEU A 78 -1.30 -15.26 -2.88
C LEU A 78 -2.81 -15.37 -2.60
N ALA A 79 -3.41 -16.53 -2.83
CA ALA A 79 -4.84 -16.75 -2.58
C ALA A 79 -5.19 -16.54 -1.10
N ARG A 80 -4.38 -17.07 -0.18
CA ARG A 80 -4.57 -16.90 1.28
C ARG A 80 -4.46 -15.46 1.72
N LEU A 81 -3.42 -14.75 1.26
CA LEU A 81 -3.21 -13.35 1.61
C LEU A 81 -4.30 -12.44 1.08
N ASN A 82 -4.78 -12.69 -0.15
CA ASN A 82 -5.92 -11.97 -0.70
C ASN A 82 -7.20 -12.19 0.12
N GLU A 83 -7.40 -13.41 0.65
CA GLU A 83 -8.52 -13.71 1.54
C GLU A 83 -8.38 -12.97 2.87
N MET A 84 -7.20 -12.96 3.48
CA MET A 84 -6.92 -12.22 4.71
C MET A 84 -7.16 -10.71 4.53
N ILE A 85 -6.78 -10.14 3.38
CA ILE A 85 -7.08 -8.74 3.05
C ILE A 85 -8.58 -8.50 2.98
N ARG A 86 -9.33 -9.39 2.30
CA ARG A 86 -10.80 -9.27 2.18
C ARG A 86 -11.50 -9.32 3.55
N ARG A 87 -11.00 -10.14 4.46
CA ARG A 87 -11.50 -10.26 5.84
C ARG A 87 -11.01 -9.16 6.78
N GLY A 88 -10.11 -8.27 6.31
CA GLY A 88 -9.53 -7.23 7.16
C GLY A 88 -8.56 -7.73 8.23
N GLU A 89 -8.02 -8.94 8.05
CA GLU A 89 -7.07 -9.53 8.98
C GLU A 89 -5.66 -8.92 8.87
N ILE A 90 -5.33 -8.33 7.72
CA ILE A 90 -4.08 -7.60 7.51
C ILE A 90 -4.32 -6.12 7.85
N LYS A 91 -3.79 -5.71 8.98
CA LYS A 91 -3.81 -4.30 9.40
C LYS A 91 -2.82 -3.49 8.56
N LYS A 92 -3.24 -2.28 8.21
CA LYS A 92 -2.42 -1.34 7.41
C LYS A 92 -2.31 -0.03 8.17
N THR A 93 -1.11 0.22 8.69
CA THR A 93 -0.78 1.46 9.39
C THR A 93 0.13 2.30 8.50
N TYR A 94 -0.17 3.58 8.40
CA TYR A 94 0.58 4.56 7.63
C TYR A 94 1.02 5.72 8.51
N TRP A 95 2.13 6.32 8.16
CA TRP A 95 2.48 7.64 8.66
C TRP A 95 2.26 8.65 7.56
N ALA A 96 1.53 9.71 7.89
CA ALA A 96 1.22 10.80 6.99
C ALA A 96 1.75 12.12 7.56
N LEU A 97 2.21 13.00 6.67
CA LEU A 97 2.54 14.38 7.02
C LEU A 97 1.36 15.26 6.65
N THR A 98 0.88 16.06 7.61
CA THR A 98 -0.16 17.07 7.40
C THR A 98 0.39 18.46 7.66
N GLU A 99 -0.11 19.45 6.91
CA GLU A 99 0.29 20.87 7.11
C GLU A 99 -0.34 21.48 8.37
N SER A 100 -1.50 20.95 8.78
CA SER A 100 -2.19 21.39 9.99
C SER A 100 -2.23 20.26 11.02
N ARG A 101 -2.20 20.64 12.30
CA ARG A 101 -2.38 19.70 13.40
C ARG A 101 -3.85 19.33 13.51
N PRO A 102 -4.20 18.04 13.52
CA PRO A 102 -5.56 17.61 13.75
C PRO A 102 -6.07 18.05 15.14
N ASP A 103 -7.34 18.45 15.20
CA ASP A 103 -8.04 18.71 16.44
C ASP A 103 -9.39 17.98 16.39
N PRO A 104 -9.61 16.99 17.28
CA PRO A 104 -8.69 16.45 18.30
C PRO A 104 -7.44 15.75 17.73
N GLU A 105 -6.41 15.53 18.55
CA GLU A 105 -5.14 14.91 18.15
C GLU A 105 -5.26 13.42 17.78
N GLU A 106 -6.36 12.78 18.18
CA GLU A 106 -6.71 11.42 17.81
C GLU A 106 -8.21 11.30 17.55
N GLY A 107 -8.60 10.36 16.70
CA GLY A 107 -10.01 10.15 16.39
C GLY A 107 -10.24 9.15 15.27
N GLU A 108 -11.51 9.02 14.91
CA GLU A 108 -11.97 8.24 13.76
C GLU A 108 -12.59 9.16 12.72
N LEU A 109 -12.25 8.94 11.46
CA LEU A 109 -12.91 9.57 10.32
C LEU A 109 -13.72 8.52 9.56
N CYS A 110 -14.95 8.88 9.23
CA CYS A 110 -15.88 8.02 8.52
C CYS A 110 -16.46 8.80 7.34
N HIS A 111 -16.07 8.45 6.12
CA HIS A 111 -16.53 9.11 4.90
C HIS A 111 -16.90 8.09 3.83
N TYR A 112 -17.58 8.56 2.78
CA TYR A 112 -17.86 7.77 1.58
C TYR A 112 -16.93 8.22 0.47
N ILE A 113 -16.10 7.30 -0.05
CA ILE A 113 -15.15 7.60 -1.12
C ILE A 113 -15.80 7.30 -2.46
N LEU A 114 -16.01 8.34 -3.25
CA LEU A 114 -16.44 8.25 -4.63
C LEU A 114 -15.23 8.37 -5.55
N ARG A 115 -14.99 7.33 -6.38
CA ARG A 115 -13.92 7.32 -7.36
C ARG A 115 -14.42 7.76 -8.73
N ASN A 116 -13.73 8.70 -9.34
CA ASN A 116 -13.91 9.01 -10.75
C ASN A 116 -12.84 8.23 -11.56
N GLU A 117 -13.26 7.21 -12.28
CA GLU A 117 -12.36 6.36 -13.06
C GLU A 117 -11.71 7.09 -14.23
N LYS A 118 -12.44 8.02 -14.87
CA LYS A 118 -11.93 8.79 -16.02
C LYS A 118 -10.77 9.72 -15.63
N THR A 119 -10.90 10.39 -14.49
CA THR A 119 -9.87 11.33 -13.99
C THR A 119 -8.91 10.68 -13.00
N ASN A 120 -9.19 9.43 -12.61
CA ASN A 120 -8.44 8.68 -11.58
C ASN A 120 -8.32 9.44 -10.24
N ARG A 121 -9.34 10.23 -9.89
CA ARG A 121 -9.43 11.00 -8.64
C ARG A 121 -10.49 10.40 -7.72
N SER A 122 -10.25 10.52 -6.41
CA SER A 122 -11.23 10.17 -5.38
C SER A 122 -11.69 11.43 -4.65
N ARG A 123 -12.95 11.44 -4.24
CA ARG A 123 -13.56 12.51 -3.43
C ARG A 123 -14.22 11.89 -2.21
N ALA A 124 -13.95 12.47 -1.03
CA ALA A 124 -14.66 12.12 0.19
C ALA A 124 -16.01 12.85 0.24
N LEU A 125 -17.02 12.14 0.72
CA LEU A 125 -18.40 12.62 0.90
C LEU A 125 -18.85 12.24 2.32
N ASP A 126 -19.65 13.10 2.94
CA ASP A 126 -20.19 12.87 4.29
C ASP A 126 -21.40 11.92 4.28
N ALA A 127 -22.04 11.75 3.11
CA ALA A 127 -23.18 10.87 2.93
C ALA A 127 -22.98 9.94 1.72
N PRO A 128 -23.66 8.76 1.70
CA PRO A 128 -23.59 7.84 0.57
C PRO A 128 -24.19 8.48 -0.69
N ARG A 129 -23.48 8.40 -1.82
CA ARG A 129 -23.95 8.89 -3.11
C ARG A 129 -23.42 8.00 -4.24
N GLY A 130 -24.32 7.49 -5.07
CA GLY A 130 -23.97 6.59 -6.17
C GLY A 130 -23.12 5.41 -5.70
N ASP A 131 -22.02 5.14 -6.38
CA ASP A 131 -21.09 4.04 -6.06
C ASP A 131 -20.08 4.36 -4.96
N ALA A 132 -20.27 5.43 -4.19
CA ALA A 132 -19.38 5.79 -3.10
C ALA A 132 -19.34 4.69 -2.04
N LYS A 133 -18.14 4.30 -1.65
CA LYS A 133 -17.90 3.21 -0.70
C LYS A 133 -17.49 3.77 0.66
N LEU A 134 -18.11 3.23 1.71
CA LEU A 134 -17.73 3.56 3.09
C LEU A 134 -16.23 3.32 3.30
N ALA A 135 -15.55 4.32 3.84
CA ALA A 135 -14.16 4.31 4.25
C ALA A 135 -14.05 4.83 5.68
N LYS A 136 -13.31 4.09 6.49
CA LYS A 136 -13.04 4.48 7.87
C LYS A 136 -11.54 4.46 8.10
N LEU A 137 -11.08 5.39 8.90
CA LEU A 137 -9.71 5.37 9.40
C LEU A 137 -9.70 5.85 10.85
N ARG A 138 -8.73 5.36 11.60
CA ARG A 138 -8.36 5.92 12.89
C ARG A 138 -7.03 6.63 12.74
N TYR A 139 -6.89 7.76 13.41
CA TYR A 139 -5.64 8.51 13.39
C TYR A 139 -5.20 8.92 14.79
N ARG A 140 -3.90 9.13 14.92
CA ARG A 140 -3.26 9.62 16.13
C ARG A 140 -2.06 10.49 15.77
N THR A 141 -1.97 11.67 16.35
CA THR A 141 -0.81 12.55 16.21
C THR A 141 0.39 11.95 16.95
N LEU A 142 1.52 11.78 16.25
CA LEU A 142 2.76 11.28 16.82
C LEU A 142 3.71 12.41 17.23
N GLY A 143 3.66 13.54 16.54
CA GLY A 143 4.49 14.70 16.80
C GLY A 143 4.25 15.82 15.80
N ALA A 144 4.67 17.00 16.14
CA ALA A 144 4.51 18.19 15.31
C ALA A 144 5.79 19.03 15.28
N SER A 145 6.01 19.69 14.16
CA SER A 145 7.01 20.73 13.95
C SER A 145 6.31 22.08 13.70
N ALA A 146 7.08 23.11 13.41
CA ALA A 146 6.53 24.43 13.06
C ALA A 146 5.68 24.40 11.77
N ARG A 147 5.86 23.43 10.87
CA ARG A 147 5.18 23.37 9.56
C ARG A 147 4.36 22.11 9.34
N TYR A 148 4.74 21.00 9.96
CA TYR A 148 4.14 19.70 9.68
C TYR A 148 3.84 18.94 10.95
N THR A 149 2.80 18.14 10.89
CA THR A 149 2.42 17.20 11.91
C THR A 149 2.54 15.78 11.34
N VAL A 150 3.15 14.87 12.09
CA VAL A 150 3.20 13.44 11.77
C VAL A 150 1.98 12.78 12.40
N VAL A 151 1.22 12.11 11.59
CA VAL A 151 -0.01 11.41 12.01
C VAL A 151 0.12 9.93 11.64
N GLU A 152 -0.11 9.06 12.61
CA GLU A 152 -0.29 7.63 12.37
C GLU A 152 -1.74 7.37 11.97
N VAL A 153 -1.95 6.57 10.93
CA VAL A 153 -3.27 6.29 10.35
C VAL A 153 -3.47 4.80 10.17
N ASP A 154 -4.51 4.26 10.80
CA ASP A 154 -4.99 2.88 10.60
C ASP A 154 -6.21 2.88 9.67
N LEU A 155 -6.15 2.13 8.58
CA LEU A 155 -7.27 2.00 7.64
C LEU A 155 -8.22 0.87 8.02
N LEU A 156 -9.54 1.19 8.16
CA LEU A 156 -10.60 0.31 8.69
C LEU A 156 -11.90 0.32 7.83
N PRO A 157 -12.06 -0.37 6.76
CA PRO A 157 -11.13 -0.99 5.81
C PRO A 157 -10.46 0.03 4.89
N GLY A 158 -9.30 -0.33 4.36
CA GLY A 158 -8.63 0.51 3.36
C GLY A 158 -9.38 0.54 2.04
N ARG A 159 -9.56 1.74 1.47
CA ARG A 159 -10.10 1.96 0.13
C ARG A 159 -9.02 2.52 -0.78
N PRO A 160 -9.09 2.26 -2.11
CA PRO A 160 -8.15 2.86 -3.05
C PRO A 160 -8.13 4.38 -2.90
N ARG A 161 -6.95 4.95 -2.75
CA ARG A 161 -6.73 6.40 -2.59
C ARG A 161 -7.52 7.02 -1.44
N GLN A 162 -7.63 6.33 -0.33
CA GLN A 162 -8.21 6.85 0.91
C GLN A 162 -7.25 7.85 1.58
N LEU A 163 -5.95 7.63 1.44
CA LEU A 163 -4.91 8.59 1.76
C LEU A 163 -4.41 9.22 0.47
N PRO A 164 -4.19 10.54 0.42
CA PRO A 164 -3.72 11.25 -0.77
C PRO A 164 -2.30 10.88 -1.17
#